data_2a8b5629d0e192fd616344212eb037bf
#
_entry.id   2a8b5629d0e192fd616344212eb037bf
#
_cell.length_a   1.000
_cell.length_b   1.000
_cell.length_c   1.000
_cell.angle_alpha   90.00
_cell.angle_beta   90.00
_cell.angle_gamma   90.00
#
_symmetry.space_group_name_H-M   'P 1'
#
loop_
_entity.id
_entity.type
_entity.pdbx_description
1 polymer ?
#
loop_
_entity_poly.entity_id
_entity_poly.type
_entity_poly.pdbx_seq_one_letter_code
_entity_poly.pdbx_strand_id
1 'polypeptide(L)'
;MYYLDLVGIFAFAVTGALKAKGRDLHLFGALFLGIITSIGGGTVRDLIIDRTPLFYLKDPNYLIIAIIASTLTYFVPTFFKKWYSFFRLIDSIGLSAFAIIGVSVTYSHLFNGKGFTIISFLVSILLGMMTGFGGGIVRDAIMGDMPLSLKKGSNYISSAFFGSLSFYLLTFVNVTLAIIVSITITLFFREIISPFGLYKRIFKKT
;
A
#
# COMPACT_ATOMS: atom_id res chain seq x y z
N MET A 1 -9.88 -3.65 -11.03
CA MET A 1 -9.50 -2.82 -9.88
C MET A 1 -9.94 -3.40 -8.52
N TYR A 2 -11.16 -3.91 -8.40
CA TYR A 2 -11.69 -4.43 -7.12
C TYR A 2 -10.79 -5.49 -6.46
N TYR A 3 -10.43 -6.54 -7.17
CA TYR A 3 -9.54 -7.60 -6.62
C TYR A 3 -8.14 -7.09 -6.24
N LEU A 4 -7.62 -6.11 -6.98
CA LEU A 4 -6.34 -5.49 -6.65
C LEU A 4 -6.43 -4.71 -5.33
N ASP A 5 -7.55 -4.05 -5.10
CA ASP A 5 -7.83 -3.33 -3.85
C ASP A 5 -7.89 -4.30 -2.66
N LEU A 6 -8.60 -5.43 -2.81
CA LEU A 6 -8.65 -6.48 -1.79
C LEU A 6 -7.26 -7.09 -1.48
N VAL A 7 -6.41 -7.26 -2.51
CA VAL A 7 -5.01 -7.69 -2.31
C VAL A 7 -4.23 -6.64 -1.51
N GLY A 8 -4.41 -5.36 -1.78
CA GLY A 8 -3.82 -4.27 -1.01
C GLY A 8 -4.27 -4.28 0.45
N ILE A 9 -5.58 -4.44 0.70
CA ILE A 9 -6.17 -4.58 2.04
C ILE A 9 -5.54 -5.75 2.79
N PHE A 10 -5.53 -6.94 2.17
CA PHE A 10 -4.93 -8.13 2.77
C PHE A 10 -3.46 -7.90 3.14
N ALA A 11 -2.67 -7.41 2.20
CA ALA A 11 -1.24 -7.17 2.40
C ALA A 11 -0.97 -6.19 3.55
N PHE A 12 -1.68 -5.07 3.60
CA PHE A 12 -1.47 -4.08 4.65
C PHE A 12 -2.04 -4.49 5.99
N ALA A 13 -3.14 -5.25 6.04
CA ALA A 13 -3.65 -5.84 7.27
C ALA A 13 -2.62 -6.82 7.88
N VAL A 14 -2.01 -7.67 7.06
CA VAL A 14 -0.90 -8.55 7.47
C VAL A 14 0.25 -7.73 8.05
N THR A 15 0.69 -6.66 7.37
CA THR A 15 1.84 -5.86 7.85
C THR A 15 1.53 -5.12 9.14
N GLY A 16 0.30 -4.62 9.31
CA GLY A 16 -0.16 -3.99 10.55
C GLY A 16 -0.16 -4.96 11.72
N ALA A 17 -0.77 -6.14 11.54
CA ALA A 17 -0.83 -7.17 12.56
C ALA A 17 0.56 -7.71 12.93
N LEU A 18 1.48 -7.88 11.97
CA LEU A 18 2.87 -8.26 12.22
C LEU A 18 3.61 -7.22 13.06
N LYS A 19 3.41 -5.94 12.76
CA LYS A 19 4.02 -4.84 13.52
C LYS A 19 3.53 -4.85 14.96
N ALA A 20 2.22 -5.00 15.19
CA ALA A 20 1.61 -5.10 16.50
C ALA A 20 2.17 -6.29 17.29
N LYS A 21 2.23 -7.46 16.67
CA LYS A 21 2.79 -8.67 17.28
C LYS A 21 4.27 -8.52 17.64
N GLY A 22 5.03 -7.79 16.82
CA GLY A 22 6.44 -7.48 17.09
C GLY A 22 6.67 -6.60 18.33
N ARG A 23 5.62 -5.93 18.81
CA ARG A 23 5.59 -5.10 20.03
C ARG A 23 4.77 -5.72 21.16
N ASP A 24 4.48 -7.02 21.10
CA ASP A 24 3.74 -7.80 22.10
C ASP A 24 2.34 -7.25 22.40
N LEU A 25 1.68 -6.65 21.40
CA LEU A 25 0.28 -6.26 21.55
C LEU A 25 -0.62 -7.50 21.54
N HIS A 26 -1.71 -7.44 22.32
CA HIS A 26 -2.73 -8.48 22.33
C HIS A 26 -3.51 -8.54 21.00
N LEU A 27 -4.36 -9.59 20.83
CA LEU A 27 -5.12 -9.82 19.59
C LEU A 27 -5.89 -8.59 19.10
N PHE A 28 -6.63 -7.90 19.98
CA PHE A 28 -7.39 -6.71 19.58
C PHE A 28 -6.49 -5.55 19.13
N GLY A 29 -5.31 -5.40 19.72
CA GLY A 29 -4.31 -4.43 19.27
C GLY A 29 -3.78 -4.76 17.87
N ALA A 30 -3.56 -6.05 17.59
CA ALA A 30 -3.13 -6.51 16.28
C ALA A 30 -4.24 -6.34 15.21
N LEU A 31 -5.50 -6.65 15.56
CA LEU A 31 -6.66 -6.41 14.71
C LEU A 31 -6.82 -4.93 14.40
N PHE A 32 -6.81 -4.08 15.42
CA PHE A 32 -6.94 -2.64 15.26
C PHE A 32 -5.85 -2.06 14.35
N LEU A 33 -4.59 -2.40 14.61
CA LEU A 33 -3.48 -1.90 13.81
C LEU A 33 -3.51 -2.44 12.37
N GLY A 34 -3.91 -3.70 12.19
CA GLY A 34 -4.07 -4.28 10.85
C GLY A 34 -5.17 -3.61 10.05
N ILE A 35 -6.35 -3.42 10.65
CA ILE A 35 -7.48 -2.73 10.02
C ILE A 35 -7.08 -1.30 9.64
N ILE A 36 -6.58 -0.51 10.59
CA ILE A 36 -6.21 0.90 10.33
C ILE A 36 -5.10 0.99 9.27
N THR A 37 -4.13 0.09 9.28
CA THR A 37 -3.08 0.07 8.26
C THR A 37 -3.67 -0.15 6.87
N SER A 38 -4.62 -1.07 6.75
CA SER A 38 -5.19 -1.46 5.46
C SER A 38 -6.15 -0.42 4.88
N ILE A 39 -6.95 0.26 5.71
CA ILE A 39 -7.91 1.25 5.22
C ILE A 39 -7.39 2.70 5.28
N GLY A 40 -6.35 2.98 6.06
CA GLY A 40 -5.91 4.34 6.39
C GLY A 40 -5.57 5.20 5.17
N GLY A 41 -4.79 4.67 4.21
CA GLY A 41 -4.42 5.39 2.99
C GLY A 41 -5.61 5.73 2.10
N GLY A 42 -6.53 4.77 1.92
CA GLY A 42 -7.77 4.97 1.18
C GLY A 42 -8.73 5.94 1.85
N THR A 43 -8.80 5.93 3.20
CA THR A 43 -9.61 6.87 3.98
C THR A 43 -9.13 8.31 3.77
N VAL A 44 -7.81 8.55 3.91
CA VAL A 44 -7.23 9.89 3.69
C VAL A 44 -7.51 10.37 2.27
N ARG A 45 -7.32 9.51 1.26
CA ARG A 45 -7.66 9.84 -0.13
C ARG A 45 -9.14 10.22 -0.27
N ASP A 46 -10.05 9.34 0.19
CA ASP A 46 -11.49 9.54 0.00
C ASP A 46 -11.98 10.83 0.70
N LEU A 47 -11.43 11.17 1.86
CA LEU A 47 -11.71 12.45 2.54
C LEU A 47 -11.22 13.65 1.73
N ILE A 48 -10.01 13.59 1.15
CA ILE A 48 -9.45 14.69 0.37
C ILE A 48 -10.26 14.96 -0.91
N ILE A 49 -10.77 13.90 -1.55
CA ILE A 49 -11.54 14.04 -2.79
C ILE A 49 -13.06 14.11 -2.57
N ASP A 50 -13.51 14.24 -1.33
CA ASP A 50 -14.93 14.28 -0.93
C ASP A 50 -15.73 13.07 -1.45
N ARG A 51 -15.12 11.87 -1.40
CA ARG A 51 -15.75 10.63 -1.83
C ARG A 51 -16.46 9.95 -0.66
N THR A 52 -17.74 10.23 -0.52
CA THR A 52 -18.59 9.69 0.54
C THR A 52 -19.72 8.78 -0.03
N PRO A 53 -20.16 7.77 0.75
CA PRO A 53 -19.53 7.17 1.92
C PRO A 53 -18.19 6.51 1.60
N LEU A 54 -17.32 6.36 2.61
CA LEU A 54 -16.00 5.74 2.46
C LEU A 54 -16.10 4.32 1.90
N PHE A 55 -15.10 3.90 1.12
CA PHE A 55 -15.15 2.65 0.35
C PHE A 55 -15.49 1.41 1.18
N TYR A 56 -14.95 1.27 2.38
CA TYR A 56 -15.19 0.14 3.29
C TYR A 56 -16.57 0.21 4.00
N LEU A 57 -17.25 1.35 3.95
CA LEU A 57 -18.64 1.46 4.41
C LEU A 57 -19.64 1.04 3.32
N LYS A 58 -19.23 1.08 2.05
CA LYS A 58 -20.04 0.60 0.91
C LYS A 58 -19.97 -0.90 0.75
N ASP A 59 -18.80 -1.50 1.00
CA ASP A 59 -18.57 -2.92 0.81
C ASP A 59 -17.88 -3.51 2.06
N PRO A 60 -18.57 -4.37 2.83
CA PRO A 60 -18.05 -4.98 4.03
C PRO A 60 -16.85 -5.93 3.78
N ASN A 61 -16.65 -6.39 2.53
CA ASN A 61 -15.55 -7.30 2.20
C ASN A 61 -14.18 -6.71 2.56
N TYR A 62 -14.02 -5.40 2.48
CA TYR A 62 -12.79 -4.73 2.88
C TYR A 62 -12.46 -4.96 4.36
N LEU A 63 -13.44 -4.79 5.25
CA LEU A 63 -13.26 -5.01 6.69
C LEU A 63 -13.15 -6.50 7.01
N ILE A 64 -13.92 -7.35 6.37
CA ILE A 64 -13.88 -8.81 6.56
C ILE A 64 -12.47 -9.33 6.23
N ILE A 65 -11.91 -8.95 5.09
CA ILE A 65 -10.56 -9.37 4.68
C ILE A 65 -9.50 -8.81 5.63
N ALA A 66 -9.63 -7.56 6.06
CA ALA A 66 -8.70 -6.97 7.03
C ALA A 66 -8.72 -7.72 8.37
N ILE A 67 -9.90 -8.08 8.87
CA ILE A 67 -10.06 -8.85 10.12
C ILE A 67 -9.47 -10.26 9.97
N ILE A 68 -9.82 -10.96 8.90
CA ILE A 68 -9.32 -12.33 8.65
C ILE A 68 -7.79 -12.32 8.51
N ALA A 69 -7.23 -11.43 7.70
CA ALA A 69 -5.79 -11.33 7.49
C ALA A 69 -5.04 -11.01 8.79
N SER A 70 -5.56 -10.07 9.59
CA SER A 70 -4.95 -9.70 10.87
C SER A 70 -5.01 -10.84 11.88
N THR A 71 -6.16 -11.54 11.97
CA THR A 71 -6.37 -12.69 12.87
C THR A 71 -5.41 -13.84 12.52
N LEU A 72 -5.39 -14.23 11.24
CA LEU A 72 -4.47 -15.28 10.78
C LEU A 72 -3.02 -14.93 11.08
N THR A 73 -2.62 -13.70 10.80
CA THR A 73 -1.27 -13.21 11.08
C THR A 73 -0.92 -13.26 12.57
N TYR A 74 -1.88 -12.94 13.43
CA TYR A 74 -1.67 -12.99 14.88
C TYR A 74 -1.39 -14.42 15.38
N PHE A 75 -2.13 -15.41 14.90
CA PHE A 75 -1.96 -16.80 15.34
C PHE A 75 -0.78 -17.53 14.67
N VAL A 76 -0.25 -17.03 13.56
CA VAL A 76 0.91 -17.62 12.85
C VAL A 76 2.15 -16.70 12.87
N PRO A 77 2.56 -16.15 14.05
CA PRO A 77 3.57 -15.10 14.11
C PRO A 77 4.99 -15.57 13.78
N THR A 78 5.32 -16.81 14.07
CA THR A 78 6.67 -17.36 13.93
C THR A 78 7.09 -17.52 12.48
N PHE A 79 6.17 -17.87 11.60
CA PHE A 79 6.42 -17.97 10.17
C PHE A 79 6.84 -16.63 9.58
N PHE A 80 6.11 -15.56 9.91
CA PHE A 80 6.36 -14.21 9.37
C PHE A 80 7.56 -13.51 10.06
N LYS A 81 7.79 -13.71 11.36
CA LYS A 81 8.93 -13.13 12.08
C LYS A 81 10.29 -13.57 11.51
N LYS A 82 10.38 -14.82 11.05
CA LYS A 82 11.62 -15.40 10.51
C LYS A 82 11.97 -14.83 9.14
N TRP A 83 11.01 -14.18 8.47
CA TRP A 83 11.11 -13.73 7.09
C TRP A 83 10.84 -12.22 6.97
N TYR A 84 11.70 -11.41 7.53
CA TYR A 84 11.64 -9.94 7.35
C TYR A 84 11.60 -9.55 5.86
N SER A 85 12.26 -10.33 5.01
CA SER A 85 12.22 -10.14 3.55
C SER A 85 10.83 -10.39 2.97
N PHE A 86 10.11 -11.39 3.51
CA PHE A 86 8.73 -11.70 3.11
C PHE A 86 7.75 -10.61 3.56
N PHE A 87 7.88 -10.14 4.82
CA PHE A 87 7.12 -8.97 5.30
C PHE A 87 7.27 -7.77 4.37
N ARG A 88 8.51 -7.46 3.99
CA ARG A 88 8.80 -6.35 3.11
C ARG A 88 8.19 -6.54 1.72
N LEU A 89 8.21 -7.76 1.17
CA LEU A 89 7.60 -8.07 -0.11
C LEU A 89 6.07 -7.87 -0.07
N ILE A 90 5.41 -8.35 1.00
CA ILE A 90 3.97 -8.13 1.19
C ILE A 90 3.65 -6.64 1.28
N ASP A 91 4.43 -5.88 2.05
CA ASP A 91 4.28 -4.43 2.15
C ASP A 91 4.49 -3.73 0.78
N SER A 92 5.42 -4.24 -0.04
CA SER A 92 5.66 -3.72 -1.40
C SER A 92 4.51 -4.03 -2.36
N ILE A 93 3.88 -5.20 -2.23
CA ILE A 93 2.67 -5.57 -2.98
C ILE A 93 1.51 -4.64 -2.59
N GLY A 94 1.29 -4.44 -1.29
CA GLY A 94 0.27 -3.51 -0.80
C GLY A 94 0.51 -2.08 -1.30
N LEU A 95 1.77 -1.61 -1.24
CA LEU A 95 2.15 -0.30 -1.77
C LEU A 95 1.80 -0.15 -3.26
N SER A 96 2.16 -1.13 -4.08
CA SER A 96 1.90 -1.08 -5.52
C SER A 96 0.40 -1.10 -5.83
N ALA A 97 -0.36 -1.98 -5.17
CA ALA A 97 -1.80 -2.07 -5.33
C ALA A 97 -2.49 -0.74 -4.99
N PHE A 98 -2.18 -0.18 -3.83
CA PHE A 98 -2.82 1.07 -3.38
C PHE A 98 -2.34 2.32 -4.14
N ALA A 99 -1.11 2.36 -4.63
CA ALA A 99 -0.68 3.43 -5.51
C ALA A 99 -1.51 3.45 -6.81
N ILE A 100 -1.74 2.28 -7.42
CA ILE A 100 -2.58 2.12 -8.61
C ILE A 100 -4.03 2.50 -8.32
N ILE A 101 -4.62 1.96 -7.25
CA ILE A 101 -6.00 2.26 -6.86
C ILE A 101 -6.16 3.74 -6.54
N GLY A 102 -5.19 4.34 -5.85
CA GLY A 102 -5.20 5.76 -5.54
C GLY A 102 -5.26 6.64 -6.80
N VAL A 103 -4.43 6.36 -7.79
CA VAL A 103 -4.47 7.05 -9.08
C VAL A 103 -5.82 6.82 -9.78
N SER A 104 -6.25 5.56 -9.90
CA SER A 104 -7.47 5.19 -10.63
C SER A 104 -8.71 5.84 -10.03
N VAL A 105 -8.87 5.77 -8.70
CA VAL A 105 -10.04 6.34 -8.00
C VAL A 105 -10.02 7.87 -8.09
N THR A 106 -8.88 8.51 -7.89
CA THR A 106 -8.76 9.98 -7.98
C THR A 106 -9.09 10.48 -9.38
N TYR A 107 -8.50 9.83 -10.39
CA TYR A 107 -8.72 10.22 -11.78
C TYR A 107 -10.18 10.02 -12.22
N SER A 108 -10.80 8.90 -11.85
CA SER A 108 -12.19 8.64 -12.19
C SER A 108 -13.17 9.53 -11.43
N HIS A 109 -12.92 9.81 -10.15
CA HIS A 109 -13.84 10.57 -9.30
C HIS A 109 -13.80 12.08 -9.58
N LEU A 110 -12.59 12.68 -9.63
CA LEU A 110 -12.46 14.13 -9.81
C LEU A 110 -12.50 14.57 -11.28
N PHE A 111 -12.03 13.73 -12.19
CA PHE A 111 -11.84 14.13 -13.59
C PHE A 111 -12.75 13.38 -14.57
N ASN A 112 -13.61 12.47 -14.07
CA ASN A 112 -14.56 11.69 -14.88
C ASN A 112 -13.94 11.02 -16.11
N GLY A 113 -12.66 10.69 -16.07
CA GLY A 113 -11.94 10.13 -17.20
C GLY A 113 -11.74 11.07 -18.41
N LYS A 114 -11.88 12.40 -18.24
CA LYS A 114 -11.89 13.40 -19.33
C LYS A 114 -10.54 13.71 -19.97
N GLY A 115 -9.65 12.73 -20.06
CA GLY A 115 -8.38 12.90 -20.73
C GLY A 115 -7.29 13.54 -19.87
N PHE A 116 -6.14 13.81 -20.50
CA PHE A 116 -4.97 14.36 -19.83
C PHE A 116 -5.14 15.87 -19.58
N THR A 117 -4.96 16.28 -18.33
CA THR A 117 -4.72 17.66 -17.93
C THR A 117 -3.57 17.70 -16.94
N ILE A 118 -2.84 18.83 -16.85
CA ILE A 118 -1.75 18.98 -15.87
C ILE A 118 -2.26 18.78 -14.45
N ILE A 119 -3.46 19.26 -14.14
CA ILE A 119 -4.06 19.11 -12.81
C ILE A 119 -4.41 17.63 -12.56
N SER A 120 -5.05 16.94 -13.50
CA SER A 120 -5.37 15.52 -13.35
C SER A 120 -4.11 14.66 -13.17
N PHE A 121 -3.04 14.99 -13.89
CA PHE A 121 -1.74 14.35 -13.79
C PHE A 121 -1.15 14.52 -12.37
N LEU A 122 -0.98 15.75 -11.91
CA LEU A 122 -0.35 16.04 -10.62
C LEU A 122 -1.15 15.49 -9.44
N VAL A 123 -2.47 15.75 -9.42
CA VAL A 123 -3.34 15.34 -8.30
C VAL A 123 -3.49 13.83 -8.23
N SER A 124 -3.65 13.14 -9.38
CA SER A 124 -3.80 11.68 -9.37
C SER A 124 -2.53 10.98 -8.92
N ILE A 125 -1.35 11.46 -9.33
CA ILE A 125 -0.07 10.89 -8.87
C ILE A 125 0.12 11.15 -7.38
N LEU A 126 -0.11 12.38 -6.91
CA LEU A 126 0.04 12.72 -5.50
C LEU A 126 -0.85 11.85 -4.61
N LEU A 127 -2.14 11.73 -4.95
CA LEU A 127 -3.08 10.93 -4.18
C LEU A 127 -2.87 9.42 -4.35
N GLY A 128 -2.35 8.98 -5.50
CA GLY A 128 -1.86 7.62 -5.69
C GLY A 128 -0.75 7.27 -4.71
N MET A 129 0.29 8.11 -4.65
CA MET A 129 1.38 7.98 -3.68
C MET A 129 0.86 7.97 -2.24
N MET A 130 0.05 8.97 -1.86
CA MET A 130 -0.51 9.09 -0.51
C MET A 130 -1.36 7.87 -0.13
N THR A 131 -2.16 7.34 -1.04
CA THR A 131 -2.91 6.11 -0.82
C THR A 131 -1.98 4.93 -0.58
N GLY A 132 -0.93 4.81 -1.40
CA GLY A 132 0.04 3.72 -1.32
C GLY A 132 0.81 3.69 0.00
N PHE A 133 1.36 4.82 0.44
CA PHE A 133 2.17 4.84 1.66
C PHE A 133 1.40 5.28 2.93
N GLY A 134 0.20 5.84 2.78
CA GLY A 134 -0.56 6.44 3.89
C GLY A 134 -0.86 5.45 5.01
N GLY A 135 -1.32 4.26 4.69
CA GLY A 135 -1.57 3.21 5.69
C GLY A 135 -0.32 2.83 6.49
N GLY A 136 0.83 2.73 5.83
CA GLY A 136 2.11 2.49 6.49
C GLY A 136 2.57 3.62 7.40
N ILE A 137 2.31 4.88 7.02
CA ILE A 137 2.59 6.05 7.88
C ILE A 137 1.72 6.02 9.12
N VAL A 138 0.41 5.81 8.96
CA VAL A 138 -0.54 5.73 10.08
C VAL A 138 -0.14 4.60 11.04
N ARG A 139 0.16 3.42 10.53
CA ARG A 139 0.66 2.28 11.31
C ARG A 139 1.89 2.65 12.13
N ASP A 140 2.91 3.20 11.49
CA ASP A 140 4.19 3.50 12.13
C ASP A 140 4.04 4.64 13.14
N ALA A 141 3.22 5.66 12.84
CA ALA A 141 2.92 6.76 13.75
C ALA A 141 2.20 6.30 15.03
N ILE A 142 1.18 5.43 14.90
CA ILE A 142 0.48 4.84 16.06
C ILE A 142 1.45 4.03 16.94
N MET A 143 2.43 3.38 16.33
CA MET A 143 3.44 2.60 17.06
C MET A 143 4.59 3.45 17.63
N GLY A 144 4.56 4.77 17.44
CA GLY A 144 5.62 5.67 17.88
C GLY A 144 6.94 5.51 17.12
N ASP A 145 6.89 4.90 15.95
CA ASP A 145 8.08 4.68 15.11
C ASP A 145 8.19 5.75 14.01
N MET A 146 9.42 6.08 13.63
CA MET A 146 9.64 6.85 12.41
C MET A 146 9.14 6.06 11.20
N PRO A 147 8.19 6.61 10.41
CA PRO A 147 7.63 5.93 9.26
C PRO A 147 8.71 5.41 8.30
N LEU A 148 8.56 4.14 7.88
CA LEU A 148 9.50 3.51 6.96
C LEU A 148 9.61 4.27 5.64
N SER A 149 8.53 4.89 5.21
CA SER A 149 8.45 5.72 4.00
C SER A 149 9.40 6.93 4.03
N LEU A 150 9.67 7.47 5.22
CA LEU A 150 10.54 8.64 5.41
C LEU A 150 12.00 8.27 5.70
N LYS A 151 12.30 7.00 5.96
CA LYS A 151 13.68 6.57 6.25
C LYS A 151 14.57 6.64 5.01
N LYS A 152 15.77 7.21 5.18
CA LYS A 152 16.78 7.28 4.12
C LYS A 152 17.09 5.89 3.57
N GLY A 153 17.08 5.74 2.25
CA GLY A 153 17.37 4.48 1.57
C GLY A 153 16.21 3.48 1.51
N SER A 154 15.04 3.80 2.06
CA SER A 154 13.87 2.90 1.96
C SER A 154 13.33 2.80 0.54
N ASN A 155 13.55 3.82 -0.29
CA ASN A 155 12.99 4.01 -1.65
C ASN A 155 11.46 3.85 -1.69
N TYR A 156 10.78 4.09 -0.56
CA TYR A 156 9.35 3.87 -0.42
C TYR A 156 8.54 4.88 -1.25
N ILE A 157 8.78 6.17 -0.99
CA ILE A 157 8.10 7.27 -1.67
C ILE A 157 8.43 7.28 -3.16
N SER A 158 9.71 7.07 -3.52
CA SER A 158 10.13 7.01 -4.93
C SER A 158 9.48 5.83 -5.68
N SER A 159 9.36 4.67 -5.03
CA SER A 159 8.66 3.52 -5.64
C SER A 159 7.18 3.81 -5.87
N ALA A 160 6.49 4.43 -4.90
CA ALA A 160 5.11 4.86 -5.04
C ALA A 160 4.96 5.91 -6.15
N PHE A 161 5.90 6.87 -6.25
CA PHE A 161 5.89 7.88 -7.31
C PHE A 161 6.00 7.27 -8.70
N PHE A 162 7.04 6.47 -8.96
CA PHE A 162 7.25 5.88 -10.28
C PHE A 162 6.15 4.86 -10.63
N GLY A 163 5.60 4.14 -9.64
CA GLY A 163 4.44 3.28 -9.82
C GLY A 163 3.19 4.06 -10.22
N SER A 164 2.85 5.11 -9.48
CA SER A 164 1.71 5.98 -9.78
C SER A 164 1.85 6.68 -11.13
N LEU A 165 3.06 7.16 -11.44
CA LEU A 165 3.38 7.82 -12.70
C LEU A 165 3.18 6.87 -13.89
N SER A 166 3.77 5.68 -13.82
CA SER A 166 3.66 4.69 -14.90
C SER A 166 2.22 4.24 -15.10
N PHE A 167 1.47 4.03 -14.02
CA PHE A 167 0.06 3.68 -14.12
C PHE A 167 -0.76 4.80 -14.77
N TYR A 168 -0.60 6.06 -14.34
CA TYR A 168 -1.33 7.18 -14.91
C TYR A 168 -1.08 7.31 -16.41
N LEU A 169 0.19 7.29 -16.84
CA LEU A 169 0.54 7.45 -18.25
C LEU A 169 0.04 6.31 -19.13
N LEU A 170 0.16 5.07 -18.66
CA LEU A 170 -0.22 3.89 -19.43
C LEU A 170 -1.71 3.59 -19.42
N THR A 171 -2.49 4.16 -18.47
CA THR A 171 -3.94 3.94 -18.40
C THR A 171 -4.67 4.43 -19.66
N PHE A 172 -4.10 5.41 -20.39
CA PHE A 172 -4.64 5.90 -21.65
C PHE A 172 -4.39 4.97 -22.84
N VAL A 173 -3.47 4.01 -22.69
CA VAL A 173 -3.13 3.03 -23.74
C VAL A 173 -3.86 1.71 -23.45
N ASN A 174 -3.61 1.11 -22.30
CA ASN A 174 -4.23 -0.14 -21.88
C ASN A 174 -4.14 -0.29 -20.37
N VAL A 175 -5.29 -0.46 -19.70
CA VAL A 175 -5.37 -0.57 -18.24
C VAL A 175 -4.65 -1.80 -17.70
N THR A 176 -4.72 -2.94 -18.37
CA THR A 176 -4.05 -4.17 -17.95
C THR A 176 -2.52 -4.01 -18.01
N LEU A 177 -2.03 -3.45 -19.12
CA LEU A 177 -0.61 -3.13 -19.27
C LEU A 177 -0.16 -2.14 -18.19
N ALA A 178 -0.96 -1.10 -17.92
CA ALA A 178 -0.68 -0.10 -16.89
C ALA A 178 -0.52 -0.73 -15.51
N ILE A 179 -1.40 -1.68 -15.13
CA ILE A 179 -1.32 -2.41 -13.86
C ILE A 179 -0.01 -3.21 -13.78
N ILE A 180 0.28 -4.03 -14.79
CA ILE A 180 1.46 -4.91 -14.80
C ILE A 180 2.74 -4.08 -14.71
N VAL A 181 2.88 -3.07 -15.55
CA VAL A 181 4.08 -2.21 -15.58
C VAL A 181 4.23 -1.44 -14.28
N SER A 182 3.14 -0.90 -13.72
CA SER A 182 3.19 -0.16 -12.46
C SER A 182 3.62 -1.04 -11.28
N ILE A 183 3.06 -2.26 -11.16
CA ILE A 183 3.48 -3.22 -10.13
C ILE A 183 4.96 -3.55 -10.30
N THR A 184 5.39 -3.86 -11.51
CA THR A 184 6.78 -4.22 -11.83
C THR A 184 7.74 -3.08 -11.46
N ILE A 185 7.44 -1.85 -11.85
CA ILE A 185 8.26 -0.67 -11.54
C ILE A 185 8.32 -0.43 -10.04
N THR A 186 7.17 -0.47 -9.34
CA THR A 186 7.13 -0.28 -7.89
C THR A 186 8.00 -1.32 -7.16
N LEU A 187 7.86 -2.60 -7.52
CA LEU A 187 8.65 -3.67 -6.92
C LEU A 187 10.14 -3.54 -7.28
N PHE A 188 10.47 -3.17 -8.51
CA PHE A 188 11.85 -2.96 -8.96
C PHE A 188 12.55 -1.89 -8.13
N PHE A 189 11.96 -0.70 -8.01
CA PHE A 189 12.55 0.38 -7.21
C PHE A 189 12.69 0.01 -5.74
N ARG A 190 11.70 -0.71 -5.19
CA ARG A 190 11.66 -1.02 -3.78
C ARG A 190 12.52 -2.22 -3.38
N GLU A 191 12.58 -3.27 -4.21
CA GLU A 191 13.23 -4.52 -3.84
C GLU A 191 14.62 -4.69 -4.49
N ILE A 192 14.86 -4.07 -5.64
CA ILE A 192 16.12 -4.19 -6.37
C ILE A 192 17.02 -2.99 -6.11
N ILE A 193 16.52 -1.76 -6.28
CA ILE A 193 17.34 -0.55 -6.13
C ILE A 193 17.58 -0.23 -4.65
N SER A 194 16.60 -0.46 -3.77
CA SER A 194 16.76 -0.12 -2.35
C SER A 194 17.90 -0.90 -1.69
N PRO A 195 18.76 -0.24 -0.89
CA PRO A 195 19.81 -0.91 -0.11
C PRO A 195 19.25 -1.88 0.93
N PHE A 196 17.97 -1.76 1.29
CA PHE A 196 17.24 -2.69 2.17
C PHE A 196 16.48 -3.76 1.41
N GLY A 197 16.49 -3.75 0.07
CA GLY A 197 15.74 -4.66 -0.78
C GLY A 197 16.19 -6.11 -0.69
N LEU A 198 15.32 -7.01 -1.14
CA LEU A 198 15.54 -8.46 -1.18
C LEU A 198 16.80 -8.83 -1.92
N TYR A 199 17.06 -8.22 -3.07
CA TYR A 199 18.20 -8.50 -3.92
C TYR A 199 19.54 -8.34 -3.16
N LYS A 200 19.73 -7.19 -2.49
CA LYS A 200 20.99 -6.93 -1.76
C LYS A 200 21.15 -7.80 -0.51
N ARG A 201 20.07 -8.29 0.09
CA ARG A 201 20.12 -9.22 1.22
C ARG A 201 20.47 -10.65 0.80
N ILE A 202 20.03 -11.08 -0.36
CA ILE A 202 20.30 -12.43 -0.88
C ILE A 202 21.74 -12.49 -1.43
N PHE A 203 22.15 -11.49 -2.19
CA PHE A 203 23.43 -11.51 -2.95
C PHE A 203 24.60 -10.76 -2.28
N LYS A 204 24.38 -10.02 -1.17
CA LYS A 204 25.44 -9.35 -0.38
C LYS A 204 25.77 -10.04 0.94
N LYS A 205 25.56 -11.35 1.03
CA LYS A 205 26.16 -12.20 2.08
C LYS A 205 27.54 -12.73 1.59
N THR A 206 28.40 -11.82 1.21
CA THR A 206 29.86 -12.03 1.10
C THR A 206 30.54 -10.83 1.68
#